data_51190a3be2cc008fe146281f4f66d376
#
_entry.id   51190a3be2cc008fe146281f4f66d376
#
_cell.length_a   1.000
_cell.length_b   1.000
_cell.length_c   1.000
_cell.angle_alpha   90.00
_cell.angle_beta   90.00
_cell.angle_gamma   90.00
#
_symmetry.space_group_name_H-M   'P 1'
#
loop_
_entity.id
_entity.type
_entity.pdbx_description
1 polymer ?
#
loop_
_entity_poly.entity_id
_entity_poly.type
_entity_poly.pdbx_seq_one_letter_code
_entity_poly.pdbx_strand_id
1 'polypeptide(L)' 'MDDVENALTNGEIIEQYPSDYPFPSCLVLGRTAAGRTLHVVCGSNGTELWLVTAYFPNPAEWSDDFRQRRKL' A
#
# COMPACT_ATOMS: atom_id res chain seq x y z
N MET A 1 12.58 6.12 6.73
CA MET A 1 12.18 4.76 6.35
C MET A 1 11.30 4.08 7.38
N ASP A 2 11.29 4.62 8.59
CA ASP A 2 10.52 4.01 9.67
C ASP A 2 9.02 3.95 9.38
N ASP A 3 8.47 4.98 8.70
CA ASP A 3 7.05 4.99 8.35
C ASP A 3 6.70 3.91 7.34
N VAL A 4 7.56 3.68 6.36
CA VAL A 4 7.34 2.64 5.36
C VAL A 4 7.48 1.26 6.00
N GLU A 5 8.51 1.05 6.82
CA GLU A 5 8.71 -0.20 7.52
C GLU A 5 7.53 -0.50 8.46
N ASN A 6 7.06 0.52 9.17
CA ASN A 6 5.92 0.36 10.06
C ASN A 6 4.66 0.00 9.27
N ALA A 7 4.44 0.63 8.12
CA ALA A 7 3.30 0.31 7.27
C ALA A 7 3.36 -1.12 6.75
N LEU A 8 4.55 -1.59 6.36
CA LEU A 8 4.71 -2.97 5.87
C LEU A 8 4.54 -4.00 6.98
N THR A 9 5.00 -3.68 8.19
CA THR A 9 4.94 -4.61 9.32
C THR A 9 3.53 -4.71 9.91
N ASN A 10 2.83 -3.57 10.00
CA ASN A 10 1.53 -3.49 10.68
C ASN A 10 0.37 -3.23 9.72
N GLY A 11 0.66 -3.16 8.42
CA GLY A 11 -0.33 -2.82 7.42
C GLY A 11 -1.15 -4.01 6.98
N GLU A 12 -2.10 -3.71 6.09
CA GLU A 12 -3.04 -4.68 5.57
C GLU A 12 -3.03 -4.59 4.04
N ILE A 13 -2.98 -5.72 3.37
CA ILE A 13 -3.07 -5.76 1.91
C ILE A 13 -4.52 -5.48 1.51
N ILE A 14 -4.75 -4.41 0.77
CA ILE A 14 -6.11 -4.01 0.36
C ILE A 14 -6.37 -4.20 -1.13
N GLU A 15 -5.32 -4.30 -1.95
CA GLU A 15 -5.45 -4.62 -3.37
C GLU A 15 -4.28 -5.49 -3.79
N GLN A 16 -4.52 -6.37 -4.76
CA GLN A 16 -3.47 -7.19 -5.32
C GLN A 16 -3.49 -7.06 -6.83
N TYR A 17 -2.31 -7.07 -7.44
CA TYR A 17 -2.15 -6.94 -8.88
C TYR A 17 -1.33 -8.12 -9.39
N PRO A 18 -1.94 -9.32 -9.44
CA PRO A 18 -1.20 -10.56 -9.77
C PRO A 18 -0.69 -10.61 -11.20
N SER A 19 -1.25 -9.79 -12.08
CA SER A 19 -0.84 -9.74 -13.49
C SER A 19 0.17 -8.67 -13.80
N ASP A 20 0.65 -7.93 -12.80
CA ASP A 20 1.67 -6.91 -13.03
C ASP A 20 2.95 -7.55 -13.54
N TYR A 21 3.60 -6.83 -14.43
CA TYR A 21 4.83 -7.29 -15.06
C TYR A 21 5.98 -6.36 -14.64
N PRO A 22 7.16 -6.88 -14.37
CA PRO A 22 7.57 -8.29 -14.50
C PRO A 22 7.18 -9.18 -13.32
N PHE A 23 6.71 -8.61 -12.21
CA PHE A 23 6.35 -9.36 -11.02
C PHE A 23 5.02 -8.86 -10.46
N PRO A 24 4.25 -9.75 -9.81
CA PRO A 24 3.04 -9.32 -9.11
C PRO A 24 3.34 -8.25 -8.06
N SER A 25 2.36 -7.42 -7.79
CA SER A 25 2.47 -6.39 -6.76
C SER A 25 1.21 -6.35 -5.91
N CYS A 26 1.28 -5.60 -4.81
CA CYS A 26 0.14 -5.41 -3.93
C CYS A 26 0.16 -4.01 -3.34
N LEU A 27 -1.01 -3.57 -2.88
CA LEU A 27 -1.17 -2.29 -2.20
C LEU A 27 -1.42 -2.55 -0.73
N VAL A 28 -0.59 -1.97 0.11
CA VAL A 28 -0.67 -2.13 1.57
C VAL A 28 -1.17 -0.84 2.19
N LEU A 29 -2.19 -0.96 3.04
CA LEU A 29 -2.68 0.14 3.85
C LEU A 29 -1.97 0.10 5.19
N GLY A 30 -1.23 1.13 5.51
CA GLY A 30 -0.54 1.24 6.79
C GLY A 30 -0.71 2.63 7.38
N ARG A 31 0.01 2.88 8.46
CA ARG A 31 0.00 4.18 9.12
C ARG A 31 1.41 4.59 9.45
N THR A 32 1.65 5.90 9.40
CA THR A 32 2.92 6.45 9.86
C THR A 32 2.94 6.49 11.38
N ALA A 33 4.12 6.79 11.94
CA ALA A 33 4.26 6.96 13.39
C ALA A 33 3.37 8.09 13.92
N ALA A 34 3.05 9.07 13.08
CA ALA A 34 2.16 10.18 13.43
C ALA A 34 0.68 9.82 13.27
N GLY A 35 0.37 8.59 12.89
CA GLY A 35 -1.01 8.14 12.73
C GLY A 35 -1.65 8.46 11.40
N ARG A 36 -0.89 8.94 10.41
CA ARG A 36 -1.41 9.23 9.08
C ARG A 36 -1.50 7.95 8.24
N THR A 37 -2.57 7.85 7.46
CA THR A 37 -2.73 6.74 6.54
C THR A 37 -1.70 6.82 5.42
N LEU A 38 -1.05 5.68 5.13
CA LEU A 38 -0.05 5.59 4.08
C LEU A 38 -0.36 4.39 3.20
N HIS A 39 -0.34 4.59 1.89
CA HIS A 39 -0.43 3.50 0.92
C HIS A 39 0.96 3.16 0.42
N VAL A 40 1.31 1.88 0.47
CA VAL A 40 2.61 1.38 0.02
C VAL A 40 2.39 0.33 -1.04
N VAL A 41 2.99 0.52 -2.21
CA VAL A 41 2.94 -0.46 -3.28
C VAL A 41 4.21 -1.31 -3.20
N CYS A 42 4.03 -2.61 -3.13
CA CYS A 42 5.13 -3.57 -3.00
C CYS A 42 5.11 -4.56 -4.13
N GLY A 43 6.29 -4.90 -4.66
CA GLY A 43 6.45 -6.00 -5.59
C GLY A 43 6.99 -7.22 -4.88
N SER A 44 6.75 -8.39 -5.44
CA SER A 44 7.23 -9.65 -4.86
C SER A 44 7.51 -10.68 -5.94
N ASN A 45 8.59 -11.42 -5.76
CA ASN A 45 8.92 -12.56 -6.63
C ASN A 45 8.63 -13.90 -5.95
N GLY A 46 7.89 -13.88 -4.84
CA GLY A 46 7.59 -15.07 -4.05
C GLY A 46 8.58 -15.36 -2.95
N THR A 47 9.78 -14.78 -3.01
CA THR A 47 10.83 -14.95 -2.01
C THR A 47 11.19 -13.64 -1.35
N GLU A 48 11.17 -12.58 -2.14
CA GLU A 48 11.55 -11.24 -1.69
C GLU A 48 10.41 -10.26 -1.90
N LEU A 49 10.33 -9.29 -1.03
CA LEU A 49 9.36 -8.19 -1.10
C LEU A 49 10.15 -6.89 -1.18
N TRP A 50 9.76 -6.01 -2.09
CA TRP A 50 10.43 -4.71 -2.21
C TRP A 50 9.43 -3.58 -2.38
N LEU A 51 9.87 -2.39 -1.99
CA LEU A 51 9.09 -1.18 -2.15
C LEU A 51 9.10 -0.72 -3.60
N VAL A 52 7.93 -0.51 -4.18
CA VAL A 52 7.80 0.12 -5.48
C VAL A 52 7.59 1.62 -5.30
N THR A 53 6.60 2.00 -4.50
CA THR A 53 6.32 3.40 -4.18
C THR A 53 5.47 3.50 -2.93
N ALA A 54 5.43 4.70 -2.36
CA ALA A 54 4.56 5.00 -1.21
C ALA A 54 3.99 6.39 -1.38
N TYR A 55 2.74 6.59 -0.94
CA TYR A 55 2.08 7.89 -1.06
C TYR A 55 1.00 8.02 0.02
N PHE A 56 0.63 9.27 0.29
CA PHE A 56 -0.52 9.55 1.13
C PHE A 56 -1.77 9.55 0.25
N PRO A 57 -2.75 8.67 0.50
CA PRO A 57 -3.91 8.58 -0.36
C PRO A 57 -4.77 9.85 -0.31
N ASN A 58 -5.30 10.22 -1.47
CA ASN A 58 -6.18 11.37 -1.59
C ASN A 58 -7.59 10.98 -1.15
N PRO A 59 -8.17 11.65 -0.13
CA PRO A 59 -9.51 11.30 0.35
C PRO A 59 -10.60 11.45 -0.72
N ALA A 60 -10.36 12.23 -1.76
CA ALA A 60 -11.32 12.36 -2.85
C ALA A 60 -11.39 11.11 -3.73
N GLU A 61 -10.34 10.28 -3.72
CA GLU A 61 -10.22 9.07 -4.56
C GLU A 61 -10.45 7.79 -3.79
N TRP A 62 -10.47 7.84 -2.47
CA TRP A 62 -10.56 6.67 -1.61
C TRP A 62 -11.72 6.83 -0.61
N SER A 63 -12.22 5.69 -0.12
CA SER A 63 -13.23 5.68 0.93
C SER A 63 -12.69 6.28 2.22
N ASP A 64 -13.56 6.53 3.19
CA ASP A 64 -13.17 7.15 4.45
C ASP A 64 -12.12 6.35 5.20
N ASP A 65 -12.11 5.03 5.05
CA ASP A 65 -11.13 4.15 5.67
C ASP A 65 -9.92 3.88 4.75
N PHE A 66 -9.91 4.49 3.56
CA PHE A 66 -8.83 4.36 2.56
C PHE A 66 -8.59 2.93 2.08
N ARG A 67 -9.59 2.05 2.21
CA ARG A 67 -9.48 0.66 1.78
C ARG A 67 -10.05 0.41 0.39
N GLN A 68 -10.94 1.25 -0.07
CA GLN A 68 -11.63 1.08 -1.35
C GLN A 68 -11.56 2.36 -2.16
N ARG A 69 -11.40 2.20 -3.47
CA ARG A 69 -11.43 3.35 -4.37
C ARG A 69 -12.86 3.85 -4.48
N ARG A 70 -13.02 5.18 -4.50
CA ARG A 70 -14.32 5.77 -4.74
C ARG A 70 -14.67 5.63 -6.21
N LYS A 71 -15.93 5.40 -6.49
CA LYS A 71 -16.45 5.47 -7.85
C LYS A 71 -16.70 6.92 -8.20
N LEU A 72 -16.08 7.35 -9.26
CA LEU A 72 -16.21 8.74 -9.74
C LEU A 72 -17.21 8.79 -10.88
#